data_e5a84d1c2b19bb9bdf39f74b411443af
#
_entry.id   e5a84d1c2b19bb9bdf39f74b411443af
#
_cell.length_a   1.000
_cell.length_b   1.000
_cell.length_c   1.000
_cell.angle_alpha   90.00
_cell.angle_beta   90.00
_cell.angle_gamma   90.00
#
_symmetry.space_group_name_H-M   'P 1'
#
loop_
_entity.id
_entity.type
_entity.pdbx_description
1 polymer ?
#
loop_
_entity_poly.entity_id
_entity_poly.type
_entity_poly.pdbx_seq_one_letter_code
_entity_poly.pdbx_strand_id
1 'polypeptide(L)' 'MSRDEVFEKMLELLRQQLGDPQLDITPKSSLHDDLAIDSIALTEFIINLEDVFHLEIPDEAVEHMSSVQQLLDYIIEHK' A
#
# COMPACT_ATOMS: atom_id res chain seq x y z
N MET A 1 12.30 10.68 1.04
CA MET A 1 10.90 11.10 0.92
C MET A 1 10.29 11.31 2.29
N SER A 2 9.41 12.28 2.42
CA SER A 2 8.64 12.47 3.64
C SER A 2 7.53 11.40 3.72
N ARG A 3 6.94 11.27 4.91
CA ARG A 3 5.82 10.35 5.11
C ARG A 3 4.67 10.66 4.16
N ASP A 4 4.35 11.94 3.98
CA ASP A 4 3.27 12.36 3.10
C ASP A 4 3.56 12.01 1.64
N GLU A 5 4.79 12.17 1.19
CA GLU A 5 5.18 11.81 -0.17
C GLU A 5 5.05 10.32 -0.42
N VAL A 6 5.46 9.50 0.55
CA VAL A 6 5.33 8.04 0.45
C VAL A 6 3.86 7.66 0.37
N PHE A 7 3.03 8.25 1.23
CA PHE A 7 1.59 7.99 1.22
C PHE A 7 0.94 8.38 -0.11
N GLU A 8 1.29 9.55 -0.63
CA GLU A 8 0.77 10.00 -1.93
C GLU A 8 1.15 9.04 -3.06
N LYS A 9 2.36 8.52 -3.01
CA LYS A 9 2.81 7.55 -4.02
C LYS A 9 2.04 6.24 -3.90
N MET A 10 1.82 5.76 -2.70
CA MET A 10 1.01 4.58 -2.45
C MET A 10 -0.41 4.76 -2.98
N LEU A 11 -1.01 5.92 -2.69
CA LEU A 11 -2.36 6.24 -3.12
C LEU A 11 -2.45 6.27 -4.64
N GLU A 12 -1.47 6.87 -5.30
CA GLU A 12 -1.41 6.92 -6.75
C GLU A 12 -1.38 5.51 -7.36
N LEU A 13 -0.55 4.65 -6.80
CA LEU A 13 -0.44 3.26 -7.27
C LEU A 13 -1.75 2.49 -7.08
N LEU A 14 -2.42 2.70 -5.96
CA LEU A 14 -3.71 2.06 -5.70
C LEU A 14 -4.77 2.55 -6.68
N ARG A 15 -4.81 3.84 -6.95
CA ARG A 15 -5.77 4.40 -7.90
C ARG A 15 -5.58 3.82 -9.29
N GLN A 16 -4.34 3.65 -9.71
CA GLN A 16 -4.03 3.06 -11.00
C GLN A 16 -4.44 1.59 -11.05
N GLN A 17 -4.13 0.85 -10.01
CA GLN A 17 -4.40 -0.59 -9.99
C GLN A 17 -5.89 -0.89 -9.93
N LEU A 18 -6.65 -0.12 -9.15
CA LEU A 18 -8.09 -0.34 -8.99
C LEU A 18 -8.90 0.37 -10.08
N GLY A 19 -8.25 1.20 -10.89
CA GLY A 19 -8.92 1.92 -11.96
C GLY A 19 -9.86 3.00 -11.47
N ASP A 20 -9.62 3.53 -10.27
CA ASP A 20 -10.46 4.57 -9.66
C ASP A 20 -9.60 5.80 -9.36
N PRO A 21 -9.59 6.80 -10.26
CA PRO A 21 -8.77 7.98 -10.07
C PRO A 21 -9.23 8.90 -8.94
N GLN A 22 -10.41 8.68 -8.41
CA GLN A 22 -10.97 9.48 -7.32
C GLN A 22 -11.03 8.74 -6.00
N LEU A 23 -10.36 7.59 -5.92
CA LEU A 23 -10.33 6.78 -4.71
C LEU A 23 -9.77 7.60 -3.54
N ASP A 24 -10.55 7.67 -2.46
CA ASP A 24 -10.19 8.42 -1.27
C ASP A 24 -9.82 7.45 -0.16
N ILE A 25 -8.55 7.46 0.22
CA ILE A 25 -8.01 6.53 1.20
C ILE A 25 -7.28 7.34 2.27
N THR A 26 -7.46 6.95 3.53
CA THR A 26 -6.72 7.53 4.64
C THR A 26 -5.76 6.47 5.20
N PRO A 27 -4.75 6.87 5.99
CA PRO A 27 -3.88 5.89 6.65
C PRO A 27 -4.62 4.90 7.53
N LYS A 28 -5.80 5.27 8.00
CA LYS A 28 -6.63 4.39 8.84
C LYS A 28 -7.47 3.41 8.05
N SER A 29 -7.53 3.55 6.74
CA SER A 29 -8.32 2.65 5.90
C SER A 29 -7.83 1.21 6.02
N SER A 30 -8.78 0.27 6.07
CA SER A 30 -8.47 -1.14 6.10
C SER A 30 -8.13 -1.63 4.69
N LEU A 31 -7.12 -2.48 4.59
CA LEU A 31 -6.71 -3.05 3.30
C LEU A 31 -7.77 -4.00 2.74
N HIS A 32 -8.55 -4.64 3.61
CA HIS A 32 -9.52 -5.64 3.17
C HIS A 32 -10.94 -5.09 3.13
N ASP A 33 -11.31 -4.29 4.11
CA ASP A 33 -12.69 -3.82 4.25
C ASP A 33 -12.95 -2.54 3.45
N ASP A 34 -12.09 -1.54 3.62
CA ASP A 34 -12.31 -0.23 2.98
C ASP A 34 -11.90 -0.21 1.52
N LEU A 35 -10.86 -0.93 1.17
CA LEU A 35 -10.35 -0.97 -0.21
C LEU A 35 -10.94 -2.11 -1.03
N ALA A 36 -11.58 -3.06 -0.37
CA ALA A 36 -12.15 -4.25 -1.01
C ALA A 36 -11.12 -4.97 -1.90
N ILE A 37 -9.88 -5.00 -1.47
CA ILE A 37 -8.78 -5.64 -2.20
C ILE A 37 -8.75 -7.13 -1.86
N ASP A 38 -8.77 -8.00 -2.88
CA ASP A 38 -8.57 -9.42 -2.67
C ASP A 38 -7.06 -9.72 -2.55
N SER A 39 -6.72 -10.97 -2.24
CA SER A 39 -5.33 -11.35 -2.01
C SER A 39 -4.47 -11.21 -3.26
N ILE A 40 -5.04 -11.42 -4.45
CA ILE A 40 -4.30 -11.28 -5.70
C ILE A 40 -3.98 -9.82 -5.96
N ALA A 41 -4.97 -8.95 -5.83
CA ALA A 41 -4.77 -7.51 -6.03
C ALA A 41 -3.80 -6.94 -5.01
N LEU A 42 -3.89 -7.39 -3.76
CA LEU A 42 -2.97 -6.96 -2.72
C LEU A 42 -1.53 -7.37 -3.05
N THR A 43 -1.33 -8.61 -3.52
CA THR A 43 -0.01 -9.08 -3.91
C THR A 43 0.56 -8.24 -5.04
N GLU A 44 -0.23 -7.91 -6.04
CA GLU A 44 0.21 -7.05 -7.14
C GLU A 44 0.58 -5.65 -6.65
N PHE A 45 -0.20 -5.10 -5.74
CA PHE A 45 0.09 -3.80 -5.16
C PHE A 45 1.42 -3.82 -4.39
N ILE A 46 1.65 -4.87 -3.62
CA ILE A 46 2.91 -5.02 -2.87
C ILE A 46 4.11 -5.11 -3.82
N ILE A 47 3.98 -5.87 -4.90
CA ILE A 47 5.05 -5.98 -5.90
C ILE A 47 5.35 -4.61 -6.51
N ASN A 48 4.33 -3.83 -6.80
CA ASN A 48 4.51 -2.49 -7.34
C ASN A 48 5.22 -1.57 -6.35
N LEU A 49 4.89 -1.69 -5.06
CA LEU A 49 5.56 -0.92 -4.02
C LEU A 49 7.03 -1.29 -3.89
N GLU A 50 7.33 -2.58 -3.94
CA GLU A 50 8.71 -3.05 -3.88
C GLU A 50 9.53 -2.47 -5.03
N ASP A 51 8.94 -2.43 -6.21
CA ASP A 51 9.61 -1.91 -7.40
C ASP A 51 9.82 -0.40 -7.32
N VAL A 52 8.81 0.34 -6.90
CA VAL A 52 8.87 1.80 -6.83
C VAL A 52 9.79 2.28 -5.72
N PHE A 53 9.76 1.65 -4.57
CA PHE A 53 10.55 2.09 -3.41
C PHE A 53 11.86 1.31 -3.24
N HIS A 54 12.15 0.35 -4.10
CA HIS A 54 13.39 -0.44 -4.09
C HIS A 54 13.64 -1.12 -2.75
N LEU A 55 12.60 -1.79 -2.23
CA LEU A 55 12.72 -2.53 -0.98
C LEU A 55 11.98 -3.86 -1.10
N GLU A 56 12.17 -4.74 -0.13
CA GLU A 56 11.49 -6.02 -0.08
C GLU A 56 10.42 -6.02 1.00
N ILE A 57 9.22 -6.48 0.66
CA ILE A 57 8.12 -6.63 1.61
C ILE A 57 7.73 -8.11 1.62
N PRO A 58 8.22 -8.88 2.59
CA PRO A 58 7.91 -10.32 2.62
C PRO A 58 6.43 -10.57 2.91
N ASP A 59 5.92 -11.69 2.41
CA ASP A 59 4.53 -12.07 2.61
C ASP A 59 4.15 -12.12 4.08
N GLU A 60 5.06 -12.58 4.93
CA GLU A 60 4.83 -12.64 6.37
C GLU A 60 4.51 -11.27 6.96
N ALA A 61 5.20 -10.23 6.50
CA ALA A 61 4.94 -8.88 6.97
C ALA A 61 3.56 -8.41 6.52
N VAL A 62 3.19 -8.70 5.28
CA VAL A 62 1.89 -8.31 4.73
C VAL A 62 0.74 -9.00 5.46
N GLU A 63 0.92 -10.26 5.84
CA GLU A 63 -0.12 -11.02 6.55
C GLU A 63 -0.50 -10.38 7.89
N HIS A 64 0.41 -9.66 8.50
CA HIS A 64 0.18 -8.99 9.78
C HIS A 64 -0.31 -7.56 9.64
N MET A 65 -0.47 -7.08 8.40
CA MET A 65 -0.92 -5.73 8.15
C MET A 65 -2.42 -5.71 7.84
N SER A 66 -3.15 -4.86 8.55
CA SER A 66 -4.59 -4.73 8.34
C SER A 66 -4.99 -3.35 7.83
N SER A 67 -4.09 -2.37 7.90
CA SER A 67 -4.40 -1.00 7.49
C SER A 67 -3.31 -0.45 6.57
N VAL A 68 -3.68 0.59 5.84
CA VAL A 68 -2.75 1.32 4.97
C VAL A 68 -1.62 1.92 5.80
N GLN A 69 -1.91 2.37 7.02
CA GLN A 69 -0.92 2.96 7.91
C GLN A 69 0.21 1.98 8.23
N GLN A 70 -0.13 0.73 8.50
CA GLN A 70 0.89 -0.29 8.81
C GLN A 70 1.83 -0.50 7.63
N LEU A 71 1.28 -0.53 6.42
CA LEU A 71 2.09 -0.67 5.21
C LEU A 71 2.96 0.57 4.99
N LEU A 72 2.39 1.75 5.21
CA LEU A 72 3.12 3.00 5.11
C LEU A 72 4.29 3.04 6.10
N ASP A 73 4.05 2.67 7.35
CA ASP A 73 5.09 2.65 8.37
C ASP A 73 6.21 1.66 8.00
N TYR A 74 5.86 0.51 7.47
CA TYR A 74 6.84 -0.47 7.02
C TYR A 74 7.75 0.12 5.95
N ILE A 75 7.17 0.75 4.95
CA ILE A 75 7.93 1.35 3.86
C ILE A 75 8.90 2.42 4.39
N ILE A 76 8.42 3.28 5.29
CA ILE A 76 9.23 4.34 5.86
C ILE A 76 10.41 3.77 6.66
N GLU A 77 10.20 2.69 7.37
CA GLU A 77 11.25 2.06 8.18
C GLU A 77 12.31 1.35 7.34
N HIS A 78 11.94 0.84 6.17
CA HIS A 78 12.80 -0.03 5.38
C HIS A 78 13.33 0.56 4.08
N LYS A 79 12.88 1.74 3.71
CA LYS A 79 13.38 2.36 2.48
C LYS A 79 14.78 2.96 2.62
#